data_bbbee7cc01255cf9d12605fd7db88ccf
#
_entry.id   bbbee7cc01255cf9d12605fd7db88ccf
#
_cell.length_a   1.000
_cell.length_b   1.000
_cell.length_c   1.000
_cell.angle_alpha   90.00
_cell.angle_beta   90.00
_cell.angle_gamma   90.00
#
_symmetry.space_group_name_H-M   'P 1'
#
loop_
_entity.id
_entity.type
_entity.pdbx_description
1 polymer ?
#
loop_
_entity_poly.entity_id
_entity_poly.type
_entity_poly.pdbx_seq_one_letter_code
_entity_poly.pdbx_strand_id
1 'polypeptide(L)'
;MATPSGQISAADIRNEFGPSDNNGEKVQIGSYRVSQTVGSLSNLPLDDGIPKSGQISFSDFQNKRLNIIVNYHSSNETRPQNARSRYTDNNVTVIGGFRSRPGESAGTKVRIHVNRTISGGSGGNDCALQTGNGWDINTDMFIDVGSSGKIYGKGGNGGSGGDGSGPGGDGQHGTHALGIEYNGGGEAVTVHVRSGGLISCGFGGGGGGSGDHQDDKGEERHAVGGGGGGGAGSPAGSGGDQGEGGSSGQDGSAGSTDHGGDGGNGGNNDNQAIGASGGNGGGAGGGPGNGGDKDSDGGEAGNNGDAIRGSGDVAGANVHIINNGTIRGGYRWNSTVT
;
A
#
# COMPACT_ATOMS: atom_id res chain seq x y z
N MET A 1 18.86 -14.76 18.32
CA MET A 1 19.94 -14.03 19.03
C MET A 1 21.10 -13.94 18.07
N ALA A 2 21.66 -12.73 17.80
CA ALA A 2 22.81 -12.64 16.91
C ALA A 2 23.95 -13.51 17.45
N THR A 3 24.76 -14.01 16.54
CA THR A 3 26.05 -14.62 16.94
C THR A 3 26.94 -13.56 17.60
N PRO A 4 27.81 -13.94 18.54
CA PRO A 4 28.69 -13.00 19.23
C PRO A 4 29.58 -12.18 18.29
N SER A 5 30.01 -11.00 18.74
CA SER A 5 31.00 -10.16 18.04
C SER A 5 32.42 -10.56 18.25
N GLY A 6 32.68 -11.34 19.33
CA GLY A 6 34.01 -11.84 19.70
C GLY A 6 34.23 -13.28 19.26
N GLN A 7 34.77 -14.09 20.19
CA GLN A 7 34.97 -15.51 19.93
C GLN A 7 33.63 -16.20 19.68
N ILE A 8 33.51 -16.95 18.59
CA ILE A 8 32.29 -17.64 18.16
C ILE A 8 32.50 -19.14 18.22
N SER A 9 31.51 -19.88 18.69
CA SER A 9 31.49 -21.33 18.76
C SER A 9 30.54 -21.95 17.73
N ALA A 10 30.69 -23.25 17.49
CA ALA A 10 29.72 -24.01 16.67
C ALA A 10 28.31 -23.97 17.26
N ALA A 11 28.20 -23.90 18.59
CA ALA A 11 26.89 -23.77 19.25
C ALA A 11 26.22 -22.45 18.93
N ASP A 12 26.94 -21.34 18.86
CA ASP A 12 26.41 -20.03 18.51
C ASP A 12 25.83 -20.02 17.08
N ILE A 13 26.59 -20.59 16.13
CA ILE A 13 26.18 -20.75 14.73
C ILE A 13 24.90 -21.59 14.65
N ARG A 14 24.87 -22.73 15.33
CA ARG A 14 23.70 -23.61 15.35
C ARG A 14 22.48 -22.94 15.99
N ASN A 15 22.69 -22.21 17.07
CA ASN A 15 21.57 -21.53 17.76
C ASN A 15 20.94 -20.46 16.88
N GLU A 16 21.72 -19.75 16.08
CA GLU A 16 21.19 -18.73 15.16
C GLU A 16 20.63 -19.34 13.87
N PHE A 17 21.43 -20.13 13.16
CA PHE A 17 21.10 -20.60 11.81
C PHE A 17 20.44 -21.98 11.76
N GLY A 18 20.44 -22.73 12.85
CA GLY A 18 19.99 -24.11 12.92
C GLY A 18 21.11 -25.12 12.62
N PRO A 19 20.84 -26.42 12.78
CA PRO A 19 21.81 -27.47 12.50
C PRO A 19 22.09 -27.59 11.00
N SER A 20 23.31 -27.95 10.63
CA SER A 20 23.68 -28.16 9.23
C SER A 20 23.44 -29.60 8.74
N ASP A 21 22.91 -30.47 9.59
CA ASP A 21 22.52 -31.83 9.26
C ASP A 21 21.09 -32.16 9.74
N ASN A 22 20.50 -33.20 9.12
CA ASN A 22 19.16 -33.66 9.46
C ASN A 22 19.02 -34.27 10.85
N ASN A 23 20.14 -34.51 11.55
CA ASN A 23 20.16 -35.12 12.88
C ASN A 23 20.27 -34.09 14.01
N GLY A 24 20.41 -32.82 13.69
CA GLY A 24 20.36 -31.72 14.66
C GLY A 24 21.61 -31.54 15.54
N GLU A 25 22.68 -32.31 15.32
CA GLU A 25 23.81 -32.34 16.22
C GLU A 25 25.12 -31.71 15.67
N LYS A 26 25.29 -31.66 14.35
CA LYS A 26 26.57 -31.26 13.73
C LYS A 26 26.47 -29.87 13.09
N VAL A 27 27.58 -29.15 13.18
CA VAL A 27 27.84 -27.92 12.45
C VAL A 27 28.92 -28.20 11.42
N GLN A 28 28.48 -28.37 10.15
CA GLN A 28 29.37 -28.42 9.01
C GLN A 28 29.47 -27.04 8.41
N ILE A 29 30.50 -26.28 8.74
CA ILE A 29 30.60 -24.87 8.39
C ILE A 29 30.44 -24.62 6.88
N GLY A 30 30.90 -25.54 6.05
CA GLY A 30 30.75 -25.48 4.60
C GLY A 30 29.29 -25.52 4.11
N SER A 31 28.39 -26.14 4.85
CA SER A 31 26.95 -26.24 4.50
C SER A 31 26.20 -24.91 4.66
N TYR A 32 26.75 -23.96 5.40
CA TYR A 32 26.22 -22.62 5.54
C TYR A 32 26.53 -21.69 4.36
N ARG A 33 27.25 -22.17 3.35
CA ARG A 33 27.44 -21.48 2.07
C ARG A 33 26.17 -21.57 1.24
N VAL A 34 25.21 -20.75 1.56
CA VAL A 34 23.91 -20.76 0.90
C VAL A 34 23.81 -19.60 -0.07
N SER A 35 23.22 -19.88 -1.23
CA SER A 35 22.86 -18.89 -2.23
C SER A 35 21.47 -19.22 -2.72
N GLN A 36 20.51 -18.37 -2.41
CA GLN A 36 19.12 -18.59 -2.76
C GLN A 36 18.55 -17.40 -3.55
N THR A 37 17.65 -17.69 -4.46
CA THR A 37 16.89 -16.68 -5.18
C THR A 37 15.48 -16.62 -4.61
N VAL A 38 15.01 -15.41 -4.25
CA VAL A 38 13.67 -15.16 -3.73
C VAL A 38 13.08 -14.01 -4.56
N GLY A 39 12.16 -14.32 -5.44
CA GLY A 39 11.63 -13.35 -6.38
C GLY A 39 12.73 -12.75 -7.27
N SER A 40 12.88 -11.44 -7.29
CA SER A 40 13.95 -10.73 -8.01
C SER A 40 15.28 -10.64 -7.23
N LEU A 41 15.29 -11.02 -5.97
CA LEU A 41 16.49 -11.04 -5.15
C LEU A 41 17.27 -12.32 -5.43
N SER A 42 18.44 -12.21 -6.04
CA SER A 42 19.32 -13.35 -6.37
C SER A 42 20.52 -13.41 -5.45
N ASN A 43 21.08 -14.60 -5.33
CA ASN A 43 22.29 -14.85 -4.58
C ASN A 43 22.25 -14.40 -3.10
N LEU A 44 21.09 -14.57 -2.44
CA LEU A 44 20.95 -14.24 -1.03
C LEU A 44 21.71 -15.22 -0.15
N PRO A 45 22.62 -14.75 0.71
CA PRO A 45 23.25 -15.58 1.75
C PRO A 45 22.32 -15.71 2.96
N LEU A 46 22.70 -16.53 3.94
CA LEU A 46 21.98 -16.60 5.23
C LEU A 46 21.94 -15.24 5.95
N ASP A 47 23.03 -14.50 5.87
CA ASP A 47 23.17 -13.10 6.25
C ASP A 47 24.24 -12.44 5.38
N ASP A 48 24.23 -11.12 5.28
CA ASP A 48 25.24 -10.37 4.54
C ASP A 48 26.65 -10.65 5.08
N GLY A 49 27.58 -10.90 4.16
CA GLY A 49 28.98 -11.22 4.50
C GLY A 49 29.25 -12.69 4.83
N ILE A 50 28.25 -13.57 4.94
CA ILE A 50 28.50 -15.01 4.98
C ILE A 50 28.84 -15.47 3.55
N PRO A 51 30.05 -16.06 3.32
CA PRO A 51 30.49 -16.47 1.99
C PRO A 51 29.56 -17.51 1.36
N LYS A 52 29.14 -17.25 0.12
CA LYS A 52 28.32 -18.17 -0.69
C LYS A 52 29.17 -19.23 -1.41
N SER A 53 30.47 -18.98 -1.53
CA SER A 53 31.44 -19.87 -2.18
C SER A 53 32.83 -19.57 -1.64
N GLY A 54 33.84 -20.41 -1.95
CA GLY A 54 35.21 -20.21 -1.54
C GLY A 54 35.46 -20.57 -0.07
N GLN A 55 36.42 -19.92 0.56
CA GLN A 55 36.74 -20.15 1.96
C GLN A 55 35.67 -19.61 2.88
N ILE A 56 35.36 -20.31 3.95
CA ILE A 56 34.44 -19.90 5.01
C ILE A 56 35.09 -20.27 6.36
N SER A 57 34.99 -19.37 7.32
CA SER A 57 35.56 -19.49 8.64
C SER A 57 34.54 -19.13 9.73
N PHE A 58 34.85 -19.45 10.97
CA PHE A 58 33.99 -19.05 12.09
C PHE A 58 33.86 -17.53 12.21
N SER A 59 34.86 -16.75 11.85
CA SER A 59 34.83 -15.30 11.89
C SER A 59 33.80 -14.70 10.93
N ASP A 60 33.46 -15.40 9.84
CA ASP A 60 32.44 -14.93 8.89
C ASP A 60 31.04 -14.93 9.50
N PHE A 61 30.85 -15.59 10.62
CA PHE A 61 29.58 -15.64 11.35
C PHE A 61 29.50 -14.65 12.51
N GLN A 62 30.54 -13.86 12.77
CA GLN A 62 30.50 -12.87 13.85
C GLN A 62 29.44 -11.78 13.55
N ASN A 63 28.61 -11.42 14.55
CA ASN A 63 27.51 -10.47 14.42
C ASN A 63 26.50 -10.80 13.31
N LYS A 64 26.36 -12.07 12.97
CA LYS A 64 25.42 -12.50 11.91
C LYS A 64 24.11 -12.97 12.49
N ARG A 65 23.05 -12.78 11.68
CA ARG A 65 21.68 -13.20 11.99
C ARG A 65 21.05 -13.84 10.77
N LEU A 66 20.14 -14.76 10.99
CA LEU A 66 19.38 -15.33 9.89
C LEU A 66 18.35 -14.31 9.38
N ASN A 67 18.43 -13.97 8.09
CA ASN A 67 17.45 -13.10 7.45
C ASN A 67 16.05 -13.73 7.44
N ILE A 68 15.04 -12.94 7.79
CA ILE A 68 13.63 -13.29 7.64
C ILE A 68 13.14 -12.69 6.32
N ILE A 69 12.63 -13.50 5.42
CA ILE A 69 12.06 -13.06 4.14
C ILE A 69 10.54 -13.21 4.19
N VAL A 70 9.83 -12.11 4.25
CA VAL A 70 8.39 -12.05 4.04
C VAL A 70 8.14 -11.80 2.56
N ASN A 71 7.59 -12.80 1.86
CA ASN A 71 7.63 -12.82 0.41
C ASN A 71 6.23 -12.77 -0.21
N TYR A 72 6.02 -11.81 -1.12
CA TYR A 72 4.82 -11.63 -1.92
C TYR A 72 5.15 -11.82 -3.41
N HIS A 73 5.38 -13.06 -3.83
CA HIS A 73 5.82 -13.35 -5.20
C HIS A 73 4.99 -14.41 -5.94
N SER A 74 4.18 -15.21 -5.24
CA SER A 74 3.48 -16.35 -5.84
C SER A 74 2.17 -15.94 -6.53
N SER A 75 1.45 -14.98 -5.96
CA SER A 75 0.15 -14.52 -6.45
C SER A 75 -0.05 -13.04 -6.19
N ASN A 76 -1.00 -12.44 -6.90
CA ASN A 76 -1.47 -11.11 -6.57
C ASN A 76 -2.36 -11.17 -5.32
N GLU A 77 -2.21 -10.19 -4.45
CA GLU A 77 -3.02 -10.05 -3.24
C GLU A 77 -4.04 -8.93 -3.47
N THR A 78 -5.31 -9.27 -3.40
CA THR A 78 -6.42 -8.32 -3.62
C THR A 78 -7.05 -7.79 -2.33
N ARG A 79 -6.41 -8.08 -1.20
CA ARG A 79 -6.82 -7.63 0.13
C ARG A 79 -5.62 -6.99 0.82
N PRO A 80 -5.85 -6.08 1.78
CA PRO A 80 -4.78 -5.53 2.60
C PRO A 80 -3.91 -6.61 3.22
N GLN A 81 -2.62 -6.41 3.19
CA GLN A 81 -1.61 -7.34 3.69
C GLN A 81 -0.89 -6.74 4.89
N ASN A 82 -0.58 -7.57 5.88
CA ASN A 82 0.24 -7.20 7.02
C ASN A 82 1.44 -8.15 7.11
N ALA A 83 2.65 -7.61 7.00
CA ALA A 83 3.87 -8.43 6.96
C ALA A 83 4.13 -9.14 8.30
N ARG A 84 3.80 -8.50 9.42
CA ARG A 84 3.94 -9.10 10.74
C ARG A 84 2.99 -10.30 10.94
N SER A 85 1.74 -10.16 10.52
CA SER A 85 0.78 -11.27 10.55
C SER A 85 1.23 -12.43 9.66
N ARG A 86 1.75 -12.11 8.46
CA ARG A 86 2.28 -13.13 7.53
C ARG A 86 3.44 -13.90 8.14
N TYR A 87 4.33 -13.25 8.89
CA TYR A 87 5.38 -13.91 9.67
C TYR A 87 4.77 -14.82 10.75
N THR A 88 3.76 -14.34 11.48
CA THR A 88 3.09 -15.10 12.53
C THR A 88 2.41 -16.35 11.99
N ASP A 89 1.84 -16.28 10.78
CA ASP A 89 1.17 -17.39 10.10
C ASP A 89 2.12 -18.39 9.42
N ASN A 90 3.43 -18.26 9.64
CA ASN A 90 4.47 -19.10 9.02
C ASN A 90 4.56 -18.98 7.48
N ASN A 91 4.06 -17.91 6.89
CA ASN A 91 4.15 -17.62 5.46
C ASN A 91 5.45 -16.89 5.10
N VAL A 92 6.56 -17.24 5.72
CA VAL A 92 7.88 -16.67 5.48
C VAL A 92 8.78 -17.67 4.76
N THR A 93 9.63 -17.16 3.89
CA THR A 93 10.69 -17.94 3.28
C THR A 93 11.95 -17.77 4.12
N VAL A 94 12.52 -18.88 4.59
CA VAL A 94 13.79 -18.91 5.30
C VAL A 94 14.89 -19.25 4.33
N ILE A 95 15.95 -18.46 4.32
CA ILE A 95 17.11 -18.69 3.47
C ILE A 95 17.84 -19.94 3.97
N GLY A 96 18.15 -20.85 3.06
CA GLY A 96 18.95 -22.03 3.31
C GLY A 96 18.23 -23.22 3.92
N GLY A 97 16.98 -23.06 4.37
CA GLY A 97 16.17 -24.18 4.90
C GLY A 97 16.67 -24.76 6.23
N PHE A 98 17.64 -24.16 6.90
CA PHE A 98 18.16 -24.65 8.19
C PHE A 98 17.16 -24.47 9.33
N ARG A 99 16.27 -23.50 9.22
CA ARG A 99 15.14 -23.29 10.12
C ARG A 99 13.87 -23.09 9.31
N SER A 100 12.78 -23.70 9.74
CA SER A 100 11.46 -23.47 9.17
C SER A 100 10.96 -22.06 9.49
N ARG A 101 11.35 -21.51 10.64
CA ARG A 101 11.00 -20.17 11.10
C ARG A 101 12.06 -19.68 12.05
N PRO A 102 12.81 -18.62 11.72
CA PRO A 102 13.78 -18.04 12.66
C PRO A 102 13.07 -17.45 13.86
N GLY A 103 13.69 -17.56 15.02
CA GLY A 103 13.22 -16.87 16.22
C GLY A 103 13.39 -15.36 16.05
N GLU A 104 12.41 -14.60 16.44
CA GLU A 104 12.48 -13.15 16.52
C GLU A 104 13.26 -12.74 17.77
N SER A 105 14.15 -11.79 17.66
CA SER A 105 14.92 -11.22 18.76
C SER A 105 15.42 -9.83 18.38
N ALA A 106 15.84 -9.05 19.38
CA ALA A 106 16.38 -7.70 19.14
C ALA A 106 17.44 -7.68 18.02
N GLY A 107 17.27 -6.76 17.08
CA GLY A 107 18.13 -6.61 15.90
C GLY A 107 17.94 -7.68 14.82
N THR A 108 16.81 -8.36 14.77
CA THR A 108 16.45 -9.26 13.65
C THR A 108 16.44 -8.50 12.33
N LYS A 109 16.87 -9.15 11.25
CA LYS A 109 16.82 -8.60 9.90
C LYS A 109 15.59 -9.12 9.18
N VAL A 110 14.71 -8.21 8.81
CA VAL A 110 13.46 -8.52 8.08
C VAL A 110 13.54 -7.93 6.68
N ARG A 111 13.29 -8.77 5.68
CA ARG A 111 13.25 -8.41 4.27
C ARG A 111 11.85 -8.68 3.74
N ILE A 112 11.06 -7.61 3.53
CA ILE A 112 9.74 -7.69 2.90
C ILE A 112 9.94 -7.54 1.41
N HIS A 113 9.70 -8.61 0.66
CA HIS A 113 9.92 -8.62 -0.78
C HIS A 113 8.60 -8.68 -1.53
N VAL A 114 8.34 -7.67 -2.36
CA VAL A 114 7.11 -7.55 -3.17
C VAL A 114 7.48 -7.66 -4.64
N ASN A 115 7.05 -8.74 -5.30
CA ASN A 115 7.28 -8.98 -6.73
C ASN A 115 5.99 -9.36 -7.46
N ARG A 116 4.84 -9.05 -6.88
CA ARG A 116 3.48 -9.17 -7.42
C ARG A 116 2.68 -7.95 -7.01
N THR A 117 1.48 -7.87 -7.49
CA THR A 117 0.57 -6.79 -7.11
C THR A 117 -0.02 -7.06 -5.73
N ILE A 118 0.07 -6.09 -4.85
CA ILE A 118 -0.68 -6.01 -3.60
C ILE A 118 -1.61 -4.83 -3.73
N SER A 119 -2.90 -5.05 -3.53
CA SER A 119 -3.91 -4.01 -3.68
C SER A 119 -4.99 -4.17 -2.62
N GLY A 120 -5.71 -3.10 -2.36
CA GLY A 120 -6.82 -3.12 -1.44
C GLY A 120 -6.79 -1.96 -0.46
N GLY A 121 -7.69 -2.03 0.49
CA GLY A 121 -8.03 -1.03 1.47
C GLY A 121 -9.54 -0.99 1.58
N SER A 122 -10.10 -0.84 2.77
CA SER A 122 -11.56 -0.79 2.98
C SER A 122 -12.04 0.59 3.41
N GLY A 123 -11.15 1.41 3.96
CA GLY A 123 -11.48 2.76 4.45
C GLY A 123 -10.35 3.75 4.21
N GLY A 124 -10.61 5.04 4.40
CA GLY A 124 -9.69 6.14 4.09
C GLY A 124 -8.33 6.12 4.81
N ASN A 125 -8.17 5.31 5.85
CA ASN A 125 -6.91 5.16 6.59
C ASN A 125 -6.18 3.84 6.33
N ASP A 126 -6.77 2.92 5.56
CA ASP A 126 -6.20 1.61 5.30
C ASP A 126 -5.04 1.67 4.30
N CYS A 127 -4.02 0.84 4.53
CA CYS A 127 -2.92 0.63 3.61
C CYS A 127 -3.06 -0.72 2.89
N ALA A 128 -2.64 -0.78 1.62
CA ALA A 128 -2.62 -2.05 0.89
C ALA A 128 -1.60 -3.02 1.48
N LEU A 129 -0.43 -2.52 1.85
CA LEU A 129 0.59 -3.28 2.58
C LEU A 129 0.99 -2.53 3.85
N GLN A 130 0.93 -3.20 4.98
CA GLN A 130 1.41 -2.73 6.27
C GLN A 130 2.65 -3.52 6.68
N THR A 131 3.64 -2.86 7.27
CA THR A 131 4.75 -3.59 7.90
C THR A 131 4.28 -4.35 9.13
N GLY A 132 3.25 -3.86 9.79
CA GLY A 132 2.79 -4.30 11.10
C GLY A 132 3.67 -3.79 12.23
N ASN A 133 3.09 -3.76 13.42
CA ASN A 133 3.77 -3.46 14.68
C ASN A 133 4.15 -4.76 15.42
N GLY A 134 4.85 -4.65 16.53
CA GLY A 134 5.23 -5.80 17.36
C GLY A 134 6.41 -6.60 16.82
N TRP A 135 7.22 -6.02 15.94
CA TRP A 135 8.57 -6.49 15.68
C TRP A 135 9.46 -6.18 16.89
N ASP A 136 10.47 -7.01 17.11
CA ASP A 136 11.40 -6.81 18.21
C ASP A 136 12.23 -5.51 18.02
N ILE A 137 12.71 -4.93 19.11
CA ILE A 137 13.51 -3.70 19.06
C ILE A 137 14.76 -3.86 18.19
N ASN A 138 15.16 -2.78 17.53
CA ASN A 138 16.30 -2.74 16.62
C ASN A 138 16.20 -3.75 15.47
N THR A 139 14.99 -4.07 15.02
CA THR A 139 14.78 -4.85 13.79
C THR A 139 15.22 -4.02 12.58
N ASP A 140 16.21 -4.51 11.83
CA ASP A 140 16.61 -3.93 10.54
C ASP A 140 15.59 -4.35 9.48
N MET A 141 14.76 -3.41 9.04
CA MET A 141 13.67 -3.67 8.10
C MET A 141 14.00 -3.11 6.72
N PHE A 142 13.90 -3.97 5.72
CA PHE A 142 14.12 -3.62 4.32
C PHE A 142 12.92 -4.06 3.49
N ILE A 143 12.25 -3.10 2.86
CA ILE A 143 11.10 -3.32 1.99
C ILE A 143 11.59 -3.18 0.55
N ASP A 144 11.57 -4.27 -0.21
CA ASP A 144 12.04 -4.32 -1.59
C ASP A 144 10.86 -4.53 -2.53
N VAL A 145 10.47 -3.48 -3.25
CA VAL A 145 9.47 -3.54 -4.31
C VAL A 145 10.21 -3.84 -5.60
N GLY A 146 10.18 -5.11 -6.00
CA GLY A 146 10.89 -5.61 -7.18
C GLY A 146 10.33 -5.05 -8.49
N SER A 147 10.98 -5.37 -9.61
CA SER A 147 10.62 -4.86 -10.94
C SER A 147 9.20 -5.20 -11.40
N SER A 148 8.62 -6.27 -10.88
CA SER A 148 7.21 -6.66 -11.13
C SER A 148 6.32 -6.36 -9.91
N GLY A 149 6.88 -5.83 -8.84
CA GLY A 149 6.18 -5.50 -7.60
C GLY A 149 5.35 -4.23 -7.76
N LYS A 150 4.10 -4.29 -7.29
CA LYS A 150 3.20 -3.14 -7.30
C LYS A 150 2.40 -3.10 -6.01
N ILE A 151 2.33 -1.94 -5.38
CA ILE A 151 1.50 -1.72 -4.19
C ILE A 151 0.54 -0.60 -4.52
N TYR A 152 -0.77 -0.91 -4.50
CA TYR A 152 -1.82 0.05 -4.85
C TYR A 152 -2.79 0.27 -3.70
N GLY A 153 -3.05 1.52 -3.34
CA GLY A 153 -4.24 1.90 -2.60
C GLY A 153 -5.50 1.77 -3.46
N LYS A 154 -6.66 1.63 -2.83
CA LYS A 154 -7.99 1.63 -3.47
C LYS A 154 -8.40 3.04 -3.84
N GLY A 155 -8.96 3.26 -5.02
CA GLY A 155 -9.59 4.51 -5.42
C GLY A 155 -10.88 4.80 -4.63
N GLY A 156 -11.14 6.06 -4.34
CA GLY A 156 -12.39 6.51 -3.72
C GLY A 156 -13.55 6.47 -4.71
N ASN A 157 -14.75 6.13 -4.24
CA ASN A 157 -15.94 6.18 -5.08
C ASN A 157 -16.37 7.64 -5.32
N GLY A 158 -17.03 7.90 -6.43
CA GLY A 158 -17.69 9.17 -6.71
C GLY A 158 -18.89 9.41 -5.80
N GLY A 159 -19.20 10.65 -5.53
CA GLY A 159 -20.39 11.09 -4.80
C GLY A 159 -21.64 11.01 -5.67
N SER A 160 -22.80 10.76 -5.06
CA SER A 160 -24.08 10.77 -5.76
C SER A 160 -24.49 12.18 -6.19
N GLY A 161 -25.21 12.31 -7.29
CA GLY A 161 -25.88 13.57 -7.67
C GLY A 161 -26.99 13.96 -6.69
N GLY A 162 -27.26 15.24 -6.59
CA GLY A 162 -28.33 15.77 -5.74
C GLY A 162 -29.73 15.58 -6.37
N ASP A 163 -30.70 15.28 -5.53
CA ASP A 163 -32.12 15.15 -5.92
C ASP A 163 -32.80 16.53 -5.94
N GLY A 164 -33.55 16.82 -6.99
CA GLY A 164 -34.28 18.09 -7.09
C GLY A 164 -33.38 19.29 -6.77
N SER A 165 -33.71 20.04 -5.72
CA SER A 165 -32.85 21.15 -5.21
C SER A 165 -31.83 20.72 -4.16
N GLY A 166 -31.58 19.41 -4.03
CA GLY A 166 -30.66 18.89 -3.01
C GLY A 166 -29.18 19.00 -3.37
N PRO A 167 -28.34 18.99 -2.35
CA PRO A 167 -26.87 18.99 -2.54
C PRO A 167 -26.38 17.68 -3.18
N GLY A 168 -25.27 17.76 -3.91
CA GLY A 168 -24.52 16.56 -4.33
C GLY A 168 -23.80 15.91 -3.15
N GLY A 169 -23.62 14.60 -3.24
CA GLY A 169 -22.84 13.83 -2.26
C GLY A 169 -21.34 13.99 -2.43
N ASP A 170 -20.60 13.86 -1.33
CA ASP A 170 -19.12 13.92 -1.35
C ASP A 170 -18.51 12.69 -1.99
N GLY A 171 -17.41 12.87 -2.71
CA GLY A 171 -16.57 11.79 -3.15
C GLY A 171 -15.81 11.14 -1.98
N GLN A 172 -15.62 9.83 -2.05
CA GLN A 172 -14.89 9.08 -1.04
C GLN A 172 -13.38 9.29 -1.18
N HIS A 173 -12.68 9.19 -0.05
CA HIS A 173 -11.22 9.26 -0.04
C HIS A 173 -10.59 8.00 -0.66
N GLY A 174 -9.46 8.16 -1.36
CA GLY A 174 -8.59 7.07 -1.73
C GLY A 174 -7.81 6.53 -0.52
N THR A 175 -7.42 5.25 -0.56
CA THR A 175 -6.64 4.63 0.51
C THR A 175 -5.13 4.71 0.30
N HIS A 176 -4.36 4.41 1.34
CA HIS A 176 -2.90 4.46 1.28
C HIS A 176 -2.32 3.18 0.64
N ALA A 177 -1.09 3.26 0.10
CA ALA A 177 -0.43 2.08 -0.45
C ALA A 177 0.41 1.35 0.59
N LEU A 178 1.48 1.95 1.09
CA LEU A 178 2.40 1.34 2.06
C LEU A 178 2.28 2.02 3.42
N GLY A 179 1.97 1.26 4.45
CA GLY A 179 1.97 1.68 5.86
C GLY A 179 3.21 1.16 6.59
N ILE A 180 3.98 2.06 7.18
CA ILE A 180 5.11 1.73 8.04
C ILE A 180 4.69 1.98 9.49
N GLU A 181 4.45 0.90 10.22
CA GLU A 181 3.98 0.94 11.61
C GLU A 181 5.13 0.71 12.61
N TYR A 182 6.26 0.21 12.13
CA TYR A 182 7.42 -0.09 12.95
C TYR A 182 8.42 1.07 12.91
N ASN A 183 8.82 1.57 14.06
CA ASN A 183 9.73 2.72 14.20
C ASN A 183 11.21 2.33 14.33
N GLY A 184 11.54 1.05 14.30
CA GLY A 184 12.92 0.57 14.31
C GLY A 184 13.67 0.71 15.63
N GLY A 185 13.07 1.29 16.67
CA GLY A 185 13.79 1.57 17.92
C GLY A 185 15.03 2.43 17.74
N GLY A 186 15.08 3.25 16.65
CA GLY A 186 16.23 4.03 16.23
C GLY A 186 16.94 3.53 14.99
N GLU A 187 16.65 2.31 14.52
CA GLU A 187 17.16 1.78 13.25
C GLU A 187 16.29 2.26 12.08
N ALA A 188 16.92 2.55 10.94
CA ALA A 188 16.20 3.03 9.76
C ALA A 188 15.44 1.89 9.06
N VAL A 189 14.19 2.17 8.68
CA VAL A 189 13.44 1.34 7.73
C VAL A 189 13.84 1.74 6.32
N THR A 190 14.32 0.81 5.50
CA THR A 190 14.66 1.09 4.11
C THR A 190 13.54 0.62 3.18
N VAL A 191 13.06 1.53 2.32
CA VAL A 191 12.12 1.23 1.24
C VAL A 191 12.84 1.39 -0.09
N HIS A 192 13.04 0.29 -0.81
CA HIS A 192 13.66 0.30 -2.12
C HIS A 192 12.63 -0.04 -3.20
N VAL A 193 12.34 0.91 -4.07
CA VAL A 193 11.49 0.69 -5.26
C VAL A 193 12.42 0.53 -6.46
N ARG A 194 12.49 -0.69 -6.99
CA ARG A 194 13.35 -1.03 -8.13
C ARG A 194 12.77 -0.52 -9.45
N SER A 195 13.61 -0.42 -10.47
CA SER A 195 13.15 -0.09 -11.83
C SER A 195 12.03 -1.06 -12.26
N GLY A 196 10.89 -0.49 -12.68
CA GLY A 196 9.66 -1.24 -12.96
C GLY A 196 8.74 -1.47 -11.76
N GLY A 197 9.25 -1.32 -10.54
CA GLY A 197 8.45 -1.36 -9.31
C GLY A 197 7.57 -0.12 -9.14
N LEU A 198 6.43 -0.26 -8.44
CA LEU A 198 5.47 0.82 -8.26
C LEU A 198 4.88 0.81 -6.85
N ILE A 199 4.82 1.98 -6.23
CA ILE A 199 3.96 2.26 -5.08
C ILE A 199 3.03 3.40 -5.48
N SER A 200 1.72 3.19 -5.44
CA SER A 200 0.70 4.17 -5.81
C SER A 200 -0.40 4.23 -4.76
N CYS A 201 -0.67 5.40 -4.23
CA CYS A 201 -1.88 5.59 -3.42
C CYS A 201 -3.15 5.33 -4.25
N GLY A 202 -4.28 5.21 -3.59
CA GLY A 202 -5.58 5.41 -4.19
C GLY A 202 -5.91 6.89 -4.26
N PHE A 203 -6.56 7.32 -5.33
CA PHE A 203 -6.97 8.70 -5.55
C PHE A 203 -8.43 8.88 -5.15
N GLY A 204 -8.80 10.07 -4.71
CA GLY A 204 -10.16 10.38 -4.27
C GLY A 204 -11.16 10.36 -5.42
N GLY A 205 -12.42 10.04 -5.12
CA GLY A 205 -13.53 10.18 -6.05
C GLY A 205 -13.95 11.63 -6.20
N GLY A 206 -14.60 11.98 -7.30
CA GLY A 206 -15.21 13.29 -7.53
C GLY A 206 -16.50 13.46 -6.73
N GLY A 207 -16.86 14.68 -6.37
CA GLY A 207 -18.14 14.98 -5.76
C GLY A 207 -19.29 14.92 -6.76
N GLY A 208 -20.50 14.67 -6.31
CA GLY A 208 -21.71 14.75 -7.13
C GLY A 208 -22.14 16.20 -7.37
N GLY A 209 -22.79 16.48 -8.48
CA GLY A 209 -23.40 17.77 -8.79
C GLY A 209 -24.68 17.99 -7.98
N SER A 210 -25.02 19.25 -7.70
CA SER A 210 -26.29 19.61 -7.06
C SER A 210 -27.48 19.46 -8.01
N GLY A 211 -28.65 19.17 -7.46
CA GLY A 211 -29.91 19.31 -8.17
C GLY A 211 -30.37 20.78 -8.26
N ASP A 212 -31.28 21.07 -9.17
CA ASP A 212 -31.90 22.40 -9.32
C ASP A 212 -33.46 22.32 -9.33
N HIS A 213 -34.08 23.31 -8.72
CA HIS A 213 -35.53 23.41 -8.64
C HIS A 213 -35.97 24.82 -9.05
N GLN A 214 -36.88 24.88 -10.00
CA GLN A 214 -37.53 26.13 -10.41
C GLN A 214 -39.04 26.02 -10.37
N ASP A 215 -39.69 27.04 -9.77
CA ASP A 215 -41.13 27.24 -9.84
C ASP A 215 -41.44 28.22 -10.97
N ASP A 216 -42.09 27.77 -12.05
CA ASP A 216 -42.61 28.66 -13.09
C ASP A 216 -44.12 28.49 -13.20
N LYS A 217 -44.86 29.54 -12.86
CA LYS A 217 -46.33 29.65 -12.98
C LYS A 217 -47.13 28.52 -12.32
N GLY A 218 -46.60 27.94 -11.23
CA GLY A 218 -47.27 26.88 -10.47
C GLY A 218 -46.96 25.47 -10.98
N GLU A 219 -46.02 25.30 -11.89
CA GLU A 219 -45.43 24.02 -12.24
C GLU A 219 -44.05 23.88 -11.56
N GLU A 220 -43.94 22.91 -10.67
CA GLU A 220 -42.63 22.54 -10.06
C GLU A 220 -41.81 21.78 -11.08
N ARG A 221 -40.59 22.26 -11.35
CA ARG A 221 -39.63 21.62 -12.27
C ARG A 221 -38.36 21.31 -11.54
N HIS A 222 -37.99 20.03 -11.58
CA HIS A 222 -36.81 19.51 -10.93
C HIS A 222 -35.80 18.99 -11.96
N ALA A 223 -34.54 19.33 -11.83
CA ALA A 223 -33.40 18.75 -12.53
C ALA A 223 -32.45 18.15 -11.53
N VAL A 224 -31.99 16.93 -11.77
CA VAL A 224 -31.09 16.19 -10.85
C VAL A 224 -29.65 16.47 -11.15
N GLY A 225 -28.81 16.36 -10.13
CA GLY A 225 -27.34 16.43 -10.30
C GLY A 225 -26.75 15.19 -10.95
N GLY A 226 -25.65 15.34 -11.65
CA GLY A 226 -24.83 14.22 -12.15
C GLY A 226 -23.99 13.57 -11.03
N GLY A 227 -23.73 12.27 -11.16
CA GLY A 227 -22.85 11.54 -10.24
C GLY A 227 -21.38 11.90 -10.43
N GLY A 228 -20.59 11.86 -9.37
CA GLY A 228 -19.12 12.06 -9.41
C GLY A 228 -18.38 10.87 -10.00
N GLY A 229 -17.23 11.09 -10.63
CA GLY A 229 -16.35 10.05 -11.15
C GLY A 229 -15.59 9.30 -10.06
N GLY A 230 -15.30 8.03 -10.26
CA GLY A 230 -14.49 7.22 -9.35
C GLY A 230 -13.00 7.56 -9.42
N GLY A 231 -12.28 7.50 -8.31
CA GLY A 231 -10.84 7.72 -8.25
C GLY A 231 -10.00 6.56 -8.81
N ALA A 232 -8.80 6.86 -9.28
CA ALA A 232 -7.84 5.85 -9.71
C ALA A 232 -7.31 5.02 -8.54
N GLY A 233 -6.97 3.76 -8.79
CA GLY A 233 -6.42 2.85 -7.77
C GLY A 233 -6.62 1.39 -8.11
N SER A 234 -6.33 0.51 -7.17
CA SER A 234 -6.62 -0.91 -7.34
C SER A 234 -7.17 -1.54 -6.04
N PRO A 235 -8.46 -1.89 -5.98
CA PRO A 235 -9.45 -1.64 -7.04
C PRO A 235 -9.68 -0.13 -7.25
N ALA A 236 -10.10 0.24 -8.46
CA ALA A 236 -10.52 1.61 -8.75
C ALA A 236 -11.84 1.93 -8.05
N GLY A 237 -12.12 3.21 -7.83
CA GLY A 237 -13.38 3.69 -7.33
C GLY A 237 -14.50 3.54 -8.38
N SER A 238 -15.73 3.25 -7.94
CA SER A 238 -16.93 3.33 -8.79
C SER A 238 -17.31 4.78 -9.03
N GLY A 239 -17.99 5.06 -10.13
CA GLY A 239 -18.74 6.31 -10.26
C GLY A 239 -19.89 6.40 -9.26
N GLY A 240 -20.33 7.60 -8.98
CA GLY A 240 -21.53 7.88 -8.20
C GLY A 240 -22.77 7.85 -9.10
N ASP A 241 -23.90 7.53 -8.50
CA ASP A 241 -25.18 7.53 -9.19
C ASP A 241 -25.67 8.98 -9.42
N GLN A 242 -26.44 9.21 -10.46
CA GLN A 242 -27.17 10.46 -10.62
C GLN A 242 -28.22 10.63 -9.50
N GLY A 243 -28.70 11.87 -9.29
CA GLY A 243 -29.84 12.14 -8.40
C GLY A 243 -31.13 11.56 -8.90
N GLU A 244 -32.12 11.46 -8.02
CA GLU A 244 -33.45 10.94 -8.31
C GLU A 244 -34.52 12.06 -8.32
N GLY A 245 -35.67 11.80 -8.95
CA GLY A 245 -36.87 12.64 -8.81
C GLY A 245 -37.03 13.79 -9.81
N GLY A 246 -36.23 13.86 -10.86
CA GLY A 246 -36.32 14.92 -11.88
C GLY A 246 -36.00 14.45 -13.29
N SER A 247 -35.61 15.39 -14.17
CA SER A 247 -35.11 15.07 -15.49
C SER A 247 -33.78 14.28 -15.35
N SER A 248 -33.59 13.25 -16.19
CA SER A 248 -32.45 12.32 -16.08
C SER A 248 -31.13 13.04 -16.20
N GLY A 249 -30.29 12.94 -15.13
CA GLY A 249 -28.87 13.20 -15.15
C GLY A 249 -28.12 12.01 -15.74
N GLN A 250 -26.84 11.93 -15.47
CA GLN A 250 -25.96 10.82 -15.83
C GLN A 250 -25.14 10.38 -14.62
N ASP A 251 -24.95 9.07 -14.51
CA ASP A 251 -24.01 8.53 -13.53
C ASP A 251 -22.59 8.96 -13.87
N GLY A 252 -21.75 9.08 -12.86
CA GLY A 252 -20.31 9.17 -13.05
C GLY A 252 -19.74 7.85 -13.54
N SER A 253 -18.62 7.89 -14.23
CA SER A 253 -17.92 6.69 -14.66
C SER A 253 -16.94 6.17 -13.58
N ALA A 254 -16.70 4.86 -13.58
CA ALA A 254 -15.69 4.27 -12.71
C ALA A 254 -14.30 4.74 -13.11
N GLY A 255 -13.39 4.83 -12.14
CA GLY A 255 -11.96 5.00 -12.41
C GLY A 255 -11.32 3.74 -12.99
N SER A 256 -10.04 3.83 -13.23
CA SER A 256 -9.16 2.72 -13.60
C SER A 256 -7.95 2.67 -12.66
N THR A 257 -6.99 1.79 -12.93
CA THR A 257 -5.76 1.73 -12.12
C THR A 257 -4.97 3.04 -12.16
N ASP A 258 -4.97 3.75 -13.28
CA ASP A 258 -4.12 4.92 -13.51
C ASP A 258 -4.91 6.23 -13.74
N HIS A 259 -6.22 6.15 -14.03
CA HIS A 259 -7.05 7.31 -14.38
C HIS A 259 -8.32 7.34 -13.52
N GLY A 260 -8.70 8.52 -13.10
CA GLY A 260 -10.01 8.77 -12.53
C GLY A 260 -11.11 8.66 -13.59
N GLY A 261 -12.34 8.37 -13.17
CA GLY A 261 -13.51 8.38 -14.00
C GLY A 261 -14.03 9.81 -14.20
N ASP A 262 -14.76 10.04 -15.28
CA ASP A 262 -15.43 11.33 -15.54
C ASP A 262 -16.69 11.46 -14.70
N GLY A 263 -17.03 12.68 -14.28
CA GLY A 263 -18.31 12.99 -13.68
C GLY A 263 -19.45 12.94 -14.70
N GLY A 264 -20.64 12.58 -14.25
CA GLY A 264 -21.85 12.58 -15.05
C GLY A 264 -22.41 14.00 -15.25
N ASN A 265 -23.09 14.23 -16.35
CA ASN A 265 -23.80 15.50 -16.57
C ASN A 265 -25.09 15.59 -15.71
N GLY A 266 -25.43 16.77 -15.26
CA GLY A 266 -26.69 17.05 -14.64
C GLY A 266 -27.85 16.95 -15.62
N GLY A 267 -29.07 16.70 -15.11
CA GLY A 267 -30.29 16.67 -15.90
C GLY A 267 -30.70 18.07 -16.38
N ASN A 268 -31.44 18.13 -17.47
CA ASN A 268 -31.98 19.35 -18.01
C ASN A 268 -33.50 19.18 -18.24
N ASN A 269 -34.29 20.06 -17.67
CA ASN A 269 -35.73 20.08 -17.84
C ASN A 269 -36.12 21.33 -18.66
N ASP A 270 -36.18 21.17 -19.98
CA ASP A 270 -36.66 22.17 -20.97
C ASP A 270 -36.04 23.58 -20.82
N ASN A 271 -34.75 23.67 -20.50
CA ASN A 271 -33.97 24.91 -20.30
C ASN A 271 -34.45 25.82 -19.14
N GLN A 272 -35.18 25.29 -18.17
CA GLN A 272 -35.62 26.07 -17.02
C GLN A 272 -35.05 25.60 -15.68
N ALA A 273 -34.88 24.27 -15.49
CA ALA A 273 -34.10 23.72 -14.36
C ALA A 273 -32.94 22.88 -14.90
N ILE A 274 -31.74 23.19 -14.51
CA ILE A 274 -30.50 22.56 -14.98
C ILE A 274 -29.69 22.07 -13.78
N GLY A 275 -29.63 20.76 -13.58
CA GLY A 275 -28.79 20.13 -12.57
C GLY A 275 -27.30 20.28 -12.90
N ALA A 276 -26.48 20.43 -11.90
CA ALA A 276 -25.05 20.57 -12.05
C ALA A 276 -24.39 19.23 -12.37
N SER A 277 -23.27 19.27 -13.08
CA SER A 277 -22.44 18.10 -13.39
C SER A 277 -21.66 17.65 -12.18
N GLY A 278 -21.41 16.35 -12.06
CA GLY A 278 -20.50 15.77 -11.09
C GLY A 278 -19.05 16.08 -11.44
N GLY A 279 -18.18 16.10 -10.42
CA GLY A 279 -16.73 16.27 -10.58
C GLY A 279 -16.04 14.99 -11.02
N ASN A 280 -14.90 15.10 -11.69
CA ASN A 280 -14.06 13.99 -12.08
C ASN A 280 -13.30 13.38 -10.89
N GLY A 281 -13.09 12.07 -10.92
CA GLY A 281 -12.22 11.39 -9.97
C GLY A 281 -10.75 11.76 -10.16
N GLY A 282 -9.95 11.65 -9.10
CA GLY A 282 -8.50 11.86 -9.14
C GLY A 282 -7.78 10.75 -9.90
N GLY A 283 -6.71 11.06 -10.61
CA GLY A 283 -5.91 10.15 -11.41
C GLY A 283 -4.42 10.22 -11.12
N ALA A 284 -3.68 9.17 -11.51
CA ALA A 284 -2.24 9.10 -11.37
C ALA A 284 -1.56 10.16 -12.25
N GLY A 285 -0.88 11.11 -11.63
CA GLY A 285 -0.26 12.26 -12.31
C GLY A 285 -1.14 13.51 -12.35
N GLY A 286 -2.40 13.41 -11.92
CA GLY A 286 -3.31 14.54 -11.68
C GLY A 286 -3.42 14.88 -10.20
N GLY A 287 -4.09 15.97 -9.93
CA GLY A 287 -4.45 16.37 -8.56
C GLY A 287 -5.51 15.45 -7.94
N PRO A 288 -6.01 15.79 -6.75
CA PRO A 288 -7.21 15.19 -6.18
C PRO A 288 -8.37 15.29 -7.18
N GLY A 289 -9.40 14.48 -6.98
CA GLY A 289 -10.64 14.59 -7.72
C GLY A 289 -11.20 16.01 -7.65
N ASN A 290 -12.08 16.35 -8.57
CA ASN A 290 -12.75 17.64 -8.55
C ASN A 290 -14.06 17.52 -7.76
N GLY A 291 -14.42 18.57 -7.03
CA GLY A 291 -15.77 18.76 -6.52
C GLY A 291 -16.80 18.82 -7.64
N GLY A 292 -18.06 18.53 -7.35
CA GLY A 292 -19.16 18.77 -8.27
C GLY A 292 -19.25 20.25 -8.63
N ASP A 293 -19.81 20.54 -9.81
CA ASP A 293 -20.06 21.93 -10.21
C ASP A 293 -20.99 22.61 -9.21
N LYS A 294 -20.64 23.82 -8.86
CA LYS A 294 -21.29 24.63 -7.85
C LYS A 294 -22.21 25.68 -8.44
N ASP A 295 -23.49 25.57 -8.16
CA ASP A 295 -24.22 26.72 -7.61
C ASP A 295 -24.44 26.47 -6.10
N SER A 296 -23.40 26.58 -5.29
CA SER A 296 -23.30 26.46 -3.81
C SER A 296 -23.35 25.07 -3.17
N ASP A 297 -23.98 24.03 -3.71
CA ASP A 297 -24.28 22.77 -3.00
C ASP A 297 -23.75 21.47 -3.68
N GLY A 298 -22.78 21.58 -4.58
CA GLY A 298 -22.10 20.40 -5.13
C GLY A 298 -21.24 19.72 -4.06
N GLY A 299 -21.18 18.39 -4.08
CA GLY A 299 -20.34 17.59 -3.17
C GLY A 299 -18.86 17.88 -3.32
N GLU A 300 -18.10 17.71 -2.24
CA GLU A 300 -16.65 17.85 -2.25
C GLU A 300 -15.98 16.60 -2.84
N ALA A 301 -14.81 16.80 -3.44
CA ALA A 301 -13.99 15.66 -3.87
C ALA A 301 -13.35 14.95 -2.66
N GLY A 302 -13.22 13.63 -2.75
CA GLY A 302 -12.44 12.86 -1.81
C GLY A 302 -10.94 13.17 -1.89
N ASN A 303 -10.25 13.09 -0.77
CA ASN A 303 -8.80 13.26 -0.72
C ASN A 303 -8.07 12.03 -1.27
N ASN A 304 -6.88 12.24 -1.81
CA ASN A 304 -5.99 11.15 -2.16
C ASN A 304 -5.43 10.47 -0.89
N GLY A 305 -5.15 9.17 -0.98
CA GLY A 305 -4.32 8.48 -0.01
C GLY A 305 -2.86 8.92 -0.09
N ASP A 306 -2.02 8.37 0.77
CA ASP A 306 -0.57 8.54 0.72
C ASP A 306 0.08 7.32 0.06
N ALA A 307 1.14 7.53 -0.72
CA ALA A 307 1.94 6.43 -1.26
C ALA A 307 2.66 5.68 -0.14
N ILE A 308 3.24 6.42 0.80
CA ILE A 308 3.88 5.86 1.99
C ILE A 308 3.42 6.66 3.21
N ARG A 309 2.93 5.93 4.22
CA ARG A 309 2.44 6.51 5.46
C ARG A 309 3.14 5.89 6.66
N GLY A 310 3.72 6.71 7.53
CA GLY A 310 4.30 6.30 8.80
C GLY A 310 3.32 6.48 9.96
N SER A 311 3.22 5.51 10.87
CA SER A 311 2.42 5.63 12.09
C SER A 311 3.00 6.67 13.06
N GLY A 312 2.25 7.02 14.14
CA GLY A 312 2.51 8.14 15.02
C GLY A 312 3.94 8.31 15.54
N ASP A 313 4.66 7.21 15.75
CA ASP A 313 6.05 7.23 16.24
C ASP A 313 7.10 7.09 15.12
N VAL A 314 6.66 6.88 13.87
CA VAL A 314 7.58 6.77 12.73
C VAL A 314 7.88 8.15 12.18
N ALA A 315 9.04 8.70 12.56
CA ALA A 315 9.54 9.94 11.96
C ALA A 315 10.09 9.67 10.56
N GLY A 316 9.83 10.57 9.61
CA GLY A 316 10.35 10.46 8.25
C GLY A 316 11.88 10.37 8.19
N ALA A 317 12.58 10.90 9.19
CA ALA A 317 14.04 10.79 9.31
C ALA A 317 14.55 9.35 9.50
N ASN A 318 13.69 8.45 9.98
CA ASN A 318 14.03 7.04 10.19
C ASN A 318 13.64 6.15 9.00
N VAL A 319 13.11 6.73 7.92
CA VAL A 319 12.74 5.98 6.71
C VAL A 319 13.63 6.43 5.56
N HIS A 320 14.44 5.50 5.07
CA HIS A 320 15.31 5.73 3.92
C HIS A 320 14.65 5.20 2.65
N ILE A 321 14.34 6.09 1.70
CA ILE A 321 13.69 5.73 0.43
C ILE A 321 14.71 5.74 -0.70
N ILE A 322 14.90 4.58 -1.34
CA ILE A 322 15.68 4.41 -2.55
C ILE A 322 14.69 4.20 -3.71
N ASN A 323 14.45 5.23 -4.51
CA ASN A 323 13.49 5.16 -5.60
C ASN A 323 14.17 5.09 -6.97
N ASN A 324 14.20 3.90 -7.56
CA ASN A 324 14.62 3.65 -8.94
C ASN A 324 13.41 3.26 -9.83
N GLY A 325 12.21 3.23 -9.28
CA GLY A 325 10.95 2.87 -9.93
C GLY A 325 10.00 4.06 -10.00
N THR A 326 8.74 3.83 -9.60
CA THR A 326 7.70 4.85 -9.60
C THR A 326 7.01 4.91 -8.25
N ILE A 327 6.84 6.12 -7.70
CA ILE A 327 6.02 6.38 -6.52
C ILE A 327 5.01 7.46 -6.89
N ARG A 328 3.70 7.19 -6.67
CA ARG A 328 2.58 8.09 -6.99
C ARG A 328 1.78 8.37 -5.73
N GLY A 329 1.69 9.62 -5.34
CA GLY A 329 1.08 10.10 -4.11
C GLY A 329 2.08 10.69 -3.13
N GLY A 330 1.55 11.22 -2.03
CA GLY A 330 2.35 11.88 -0.99
C GLY A 330 3.05 10.93 -0.03
N TYR A 331 3.86 11.53 0.82
CA TYR A 331 4.41 10.89 2.02
C TYR A 331 3.81 11.57 3.24
N ARG A 332 3.34 10.79 4.19
CA ARG A 332 2.83 11.32 5.46
C ARG A 332 3.47 10.59 6.64
N TRP A 333 4.06 11.36 7.54
CA TRP A 333 4.72 10.87 8.74
C TRP A 333 3.98 11.35 9.98
N ASN A 334 4.13 10.64 11.09
CA ASN A 334 3.47 10.94 12.38
C ASN A 334 1.94 10.97 12.30
N SER A 335 1.36 10.03 11.56
CA SER A 335 -0.09 9.87 11.43
C SER A 335 -0.52 8.48 11.88
N THR A 336 -1.79 8.33 12.26
CA THR A 336 -2.33 7.01 12.59
C THR A 336 -2.38 6.14 11.33
N VAL A 337 -1.80 4.94 11.40
CA VAL A 337 -1.99 3.86 10.43
C VAL A 337 -2.97 2.90 11.07
N THR A 338 -4.10 2.68 10.46
CA THR A 338 -5.15 1.76 10.94
C THR A 338 -5.43 0.69 9.89
#